data_14ee8759e83efd69221e55d677040608
#
_entry.id   14ee8759e83efd69221e55d677040608
#
_cell.length_a   1.000
_cell.length_b   1.000
_cell.length_c   1.000
_cell.angle_alpha   90.00
_cell.angle_beta   90.00
_cell.angle_gamma   90.00
#
_symmetry.space_group_name_H-M   'P 1'
#
loop_
_entity.id
_entity.type
_entity.pdbx_description
1 polymer ?
#
loop_
_entity_poly.entity_id
_entity_poly.type
_entity_poly.pdbx_seq_one_letter_code
_entity_poly.pdbx_strand_id
1 'polypeptide(L)'
;MNTEIVLLEILFLTIGFSGSYYLNGYLYTTFKQNKMYDPIVSRSSHREKATRSGGMALFFTFCICYGLGKAVYSMSIDLYALIAFIFIALTGMADDFFSIKYREKFFLQVFAAIVLIQGGVYIDSFHGVFGVYDIPVWASYLISVFVFIV
;
A
#
# COMPACT_ATOMS: atom_id res chain seq x y z
N MET A 1 16.84 12.30 21.73
CA MET A 1 16.15 12.18 20.41
C MET A 1 16.59 13.41 19.62
N ASN A 2 17.30 13.23 18.51
CA ASN A 2 17.87 14.37 17.78
C ASN A 2 16.73 15.22 17.18
N THR A 3 16.67 16.49 17.55
CA THR A 3 15.65 17.42 17.07
C THR A 3 15.59 17.50 15.53
N GLU A 4 16.72 17.32 14.86
CA GLU A 4 16.80 17.28 13.39
C GLU A 4 16.06 16.10 12.78
N ILE A 5 16.12 14.91 13.40
CA ILE A 5 15.39 13.71 12.93
C ILE A 5 13.88 13.94 13.05
N VAL A 6 13.42 14.48 14.18
CA VAL A 6 12.00 14.78 14.40
C VAL A 6 11.48 15.81 13.40
N LEU A 7 12.27 16.85 13.12
CA LEU A 7 11.89 17.86 12.14
C LEU A 7 11.78 17.28 10.74
N LEU A 8 12.68 16.39 10.36
CA LEU A 8 12.63 15.67 9.08
C LEU A 8 11.42 14.75 8.98
N GLU A 9 11.08 14.00 10.02
CA GLU A 9 9.89 13.15 10.08
C GLU A 9 8.62 13.99 9.90
N ILE A 10 8.51 15.12 10.60
CA ILE A 10 7.38 16.04 10.46
C ILE A 10 7.33 16.61 9.03
N LEU A 11 8.46 16.94 8.42
CA LEU A 11 8.54 17.40 7.04
C LEU A 11 8.02 16.34 6.06
N PHE A 12 8.44 15.07 6.20
CA PHE A 12 7.95 13.99 5.36
C PHE A 12 6.44 13.73 5.54
N LEU A 13 5.94 13.80 6.77
CA LEU A 13 4.50 13.68 7.04
C LEU A 13 3.71 14.83 6.38
N THR A 14 4.20 16.06 6.46
CA THR A 14 3.54 17.21 5.83
C THR A 14 3.59 17.16 4.31
N ILE A 15 4.70 16.73 3.71
CA ILE A 15 4.83 16.51 2.26
C ILE A 15 3.89 15.38 1.82
N GLY A 16 3.83 14.27 2.55
CA GLY A 16 2.96 13.14 2.25
C GLY A 16 1.48 13.52 2.31
N PHE A 17 1.09 14.22 3.36
CA PHE A 17 -0.31 14.66 3.53
C PHE A 17 -0.72 15.69 2.47
N SER A 18 0.06 16.75 2.29
CA SER A 18 -0.24 17.80 1.32
C SER A 18 -0.16 17.28 -0.12
N GLY A 19 0.85 16.46 -0.43
CA GLY A 19 1.01 15.83 -1.74
C GLY A 19 -0.18 14.95 -2.09
N SER A 20 -0.60 14.09 -1.17
CA SER A 20 -1.78 13.24 -1.36
C SER A 20 -3.06 14.05 -1.55
N TYR A 21 -3.24 15.10 -0.76
CA TYR A 21 -4.41 15.99 -0.85
C TYR A 21 -4.51 16.69 -2.20
N TYR A 22 -3.44 17.35 -2.65
CA TYR A 22 -3.42 18.05 -3.93
C TYR A 22 -3.50 17.10 -5.12
N LEU A 23 -2.78 15.98 -5.06
CA LEU A 23 -2.79 14.99 -6.12
C LEU A 23 -4.16 14.32 -6.26
N ASN A 24 -4.81 14.00 -5.13
CA ASN A 24 -6.18 13.47 -5.16
C ASN A 24 -7.17 14.49 -5.74
N GLY A 25 -7.04 15.77 -5.40
CA GLY A 25 -7.88 16.84 -5.99
C GLY A 25 -7.71 16.93 -7.52
N TYR A 26 -6.47 16.86 -8.00
CA TYR A 26 -6.17 16.85 -9.43
C TYR A 26 -6.72 15.61 -10.13
N LEU A 27 -6.46 14.41 -9.60
CA LEU A 27 -6.96 13.15 -10.16
C LEU A 27 -8.49 13.07 -10.11
N TYR A 28 -9.11 13.54 -9.04
CA TYR A 28 -10.57 13.61 -8.92
C TYR A 28 -11.19 14.46 -10.05
N THR A 29 -10.66 15.65 -10.30
CA THR A 29 -11.16 16.53 -11.37
C THR A 29 -10.95 15.92 -12.74
N THR A 30 -9.79 15.29 -12.98
CA THR A 30 -9.47 14.60 -14.24
C THR A 30 -10.39 13.40 -14.48
N PHE A 31 -10.63 12.58 -13.47
CA PHE A 31 -11.53 11.42 -13.58
C PHE A 31 -12.98 11.85 -13.79
N LYS A 32 -13.39 12.92 -13.12
CA LYS A 32 -14.72 13.51 -13.31
C LYS A 32 -14.93 14.02 -14.73
N GLN A 33 -13.96 14.71 -15.30
CA GLN A 33 -13.99 15.20 -16.69
C GLN A 33 -14.05 14.04 -17.70
N ASN A 34 -13.32 12.95 -17.45
CA ASN A 34 -13.29 11.77 -18.33
C ASN A 34 -14.43 10.78 -18.05
N LYS A 35 -15.41 11.14 -17.18
CA LYS A 35 -16.56 10.30 -16.81
C LYS A 35 -16.17 8.93 -16.23
N MET A 36 -15.02 8.84 -15.58
CA MET A 36 -14.51 7.64 -14.92
C MET A 36 -15.11 7.55 -13.51
N TYR A 37 -16.34 7.06 -13.42
CA TYR A 37 -17.09 6.89 -12.17
C TYR A 37 -17.24 5.41 -11.83
N ASP A 38 -17.34 5.14 -10.55
CA ASP A 38 -17.79 3.85 -10.07
C ASP A 38 -19.25 3.59 -10.47
N PRO A 39 -19.56 2.42 -11.04
CA PRO A 39 -20.95 2.07 -11.32
C PRO A 39 -21.73 1.92 -10.01
N ILE A 40 -22.86 2.65 -9.91
CA ILE A 40 -23.76 2.50 -8.78
C ILE A 40 -24.49 1.17 -8.93
N VAL A 41 -24.15 0.20 -8.09
CA VAL A 41 -24.83 -1.10 -8.00
C VAL A 41 -25.73 -1.12 -6.76
N SER A 42 -26.74 -1.97 -6.75
CA SER A 42 -27.68 -2.10 -5.63
C SER A 42 -27.03 -2.38 -4.26
N ARG A 43 -25.78 -2.84 -4.24
CA ARG A 43 -24.93 -3.04 -3.04
C ARG A 43 -24.06 -1.85 -2.67
N SER A 44 -24.06 -0.76 -3.44
CA SER A 44 -23.22 0.41 -3.15
C SER A 44 -23.75 1.16 -1.94
N SER A 45 -22.88 1.44 -0.98
CA SER A 45 -23.18 2.30 0.18
C SER A 45 -23.36 3.77 -0.21
N HIS A 46 -22.91 4.15 -1.40
CA HIS A 46 -22.91 5.53 -1.88
C HIS A 46 -24.07 5.79 -2.83
N ARG A 47 -24.78 6.89 -2.59
CA ARG A 47 -25.84 7.39 -3.48
C ARG A 47 -25.29 8.31 -4.59
N GLU A 48 -24.05 8.77 -4.46
CA GLU A 48 -23.38 9.64 -5.42
C GLU A 48 -22.29 8.89 -6.18
N LYS A 49 -22.00 9.34 -7.41
CA LYS A 49 -20.95 8.79 -8.24
C LYS A 49 -19.59 9.09 -7.62
N ALA A 50 -18.92 8.09 -7.10
CA ALA A 50 -17.59 8.20 -6.56
C ALA A 50 -16.52 7.97 -7.64
N THR A 51 -15.34 8.58 -7.47
CA THR A 51 -14.17 8.33 -8.32
C THR A 51 -13.15 7.49 -7.54
N ARG A 52 -12.40 6.65 -8.25
CA ARG A 52 -11.36 5.79 -7.67
C ARG A 52 -9.99 6.47 -7.63
N SER A 53 -9.96 7.80 -7.44
CA SER A 53 -8.74 8.61 -7.49
C SER A 53 -7.85 8.47 -6.25
N GLY A 54 -8.43 8.13 -5.09
CA GLY A 54 -7.73 8.14 -3.80
C GLY A 54 -6.55 7.16 -3.72
N GLY A 55 -6.75 5.92 -4.16
CA GLY A 55 -5.70 4.91 -4.15
C GLY A 55 -4.50 5.28 -5.04
N MET A 56 -4.77 5.85 -6.22
CA MET A 56 -3.71 6.36 -7.11
C MET A 56 -2.96 7.53 -6.50
N ALA A 57 -3.67 8.47 -5.87
CA ALA A 57 -3.04 9.61 -5.22
C ALA A 57 -2.08 9.16 -4.10
N LEU A 58 -2.52 8.23 -3.26
CA LEU A 58 -1.70 7.64 -2.21
C LEU A 58 -0.48 6.91 -2.76
N PHE A 59 -0.65 6.11 -3.81
CA PHE A 59 0.45 5.38 -4.44
C PHE A 59 1.54 6.32 -4.98
N PHE A 60 1.16 7.31 -5.78
CA PHE A 60 2.14 8.25 -6.34
C PHE A 60 2.81 9.10 -5.25
N THR A 61 2.04 9.55 -4.25
CA THR A 61 2.61 10.30 -3.11
C THR A 61 3.61 9.44 -2.34
N PHE A 62 3.30 8.17 -2.10
CA PHE A 62 4.22 7.25 -1.44
C PHE A 62 5.51 7.08 -2.25
N CYS A 63 5.42 6.89 -3.57
CA CYS A 63 6.59 6.78 -4.44
C CYS A 63 7.48 8.03 -4.37
N ILE A 64 6.87 9.23 -4.35
CA ILE A 64 7.60 10.50 -4.22
C ILE A 64 8.28 10.58 -2.85
N CYS A 65 7.57 10.34 -1.76
CA CYS A 65 8.13 10.37 -0.41
C CYS A 65 9.24 9.33 -0.23
N TYR A 66 9.06 8.13 -0.78
CA TYR A 66 10.07 7.08 -0.75
C TYR A 66 11.34 7.47 -1.51
N GLY A 67 11.19 8.04 -2.72
CA GLY A 67 12.32 8.54 -3.50
C GLY A 67 13.07 9.68 -2.81
N LEU A 68 12.34 10.63 -2.23
CA LEU A 68 12.93 11.74 -1.43
C LEU A 68 13.63 11.21 -0.18
N GLY A 69 12.99 10.28 0.55
CA GLY A 69 13.58 9.66 1.73
C GLY A 69 14.90 8.96 1.42
N LYS A 70 14.96 8.25 0.30
CA LYS A 70 16.20 7.65 -0.17
C LYS A 70 17.28 8.68 -0.47
N ALA A 71 16.94 9.75 -1.16
CA ALA A 71 17.89 10.80 -1.52
C ALA A 71 18.45 11.53 -0.29
N VAL A 72 17.62 11.75 0.74
CA VAL A 72 18.01 12.49 1.95
C VAL A 72 18.73 11.60 2.96
N TYR A 73 18.24 10.38 3.19
CA TYR A 73 18.75 9.50 4.26
C TYR A 73 19.76 8.44 3.77
N SER A 74 20.04 8.37 2.48
CA SER A 74 20.87 7.30 1.87
C SER A 74 20.39 5.89 2.28
N MET A 75 19.09 5.73 2.50
CA MET A 75 18.50 4.47 2.94
C MET A 75 18.76 3.36 1.93
N SER A 76 19.12 2.18 2.41
CA SER A 76 19.14 0.99 1.57
C SER A 76 17.72 0.69 1.09
N ILE A 77 17.56 0.48 -0.22
CA ILE A 77 16.26 0.03 -0.74
C ILE A 77 16.13 -1.45 -0.41
N ASP A 78 15.09 -1.80 0.33
CA ASP A 78 14.60 -3.15 0.32
C ASP A 78 13.84 -3.38 -1.00
N LEU A 79 14.54 -4.01 -1.94
CA LEU A 79 14.02 -4.27 -3.28
C LEU A 79 12.78 -5.17 -3.25
N TYR A 80 12.75 -6.15 -2.34
CA TYR A 80 11.62 -7.07 -2.20
C TYR A 80 10.38 -6.33 -1.69
N ALA A 81 10.52 -5.49 -0.65
CA ALA A 81 9.43 -4.68 -0.15
C ALA A 81 8.90 -3.71 -1.22
N LEU A 82 9.78 -3.08 -1.98
CA LEU A 82 9.39 -2.18 -3.07
C LEU A 82 8.63 -2.92 -4.18
N ILE A 83 9.12 -4.08 -4.62
CA ILE A 83 8.45 -4.90 -5.64
C ILE A 83 7.07 -5.34 -5.14
N ALA A 84 6.97 -5.86 -3.92
CA ALA A 84 5.71 -6.28 -3.34
C ALA A 84 4.70 -5.13 -3.25
N PHE A 85 5.15 -3.95 -2.80
CA PHE A 85 4.32 -2.75 -2.74
C PHE A 85 3.80 -2.34 -4.12
N ILE A 86 4.66 -2.32 -5.15
CA ILE A 86 4.25 -2.02 -6.53
C ILE A 86 3.23 -3.05 -7.02
N PHE A 87 3.43 -4.34 -6.78
CA PHE A 87 2.48 -5.39 -7.17
C PHE A 87 1.11 -5.22 -6.53
N ILE A 88 1.05 -4.95 -5.22
CA ILE A 88 -0.21 -4.72 -4.51
C ILE A 88 -0.91 -3.46 -5.05
N ALA A 89 -0.17 -2.38 -5.26
CA ALA A 89 -0.71 -1.13 -5.77
C ALA A 89 -1.26 -1.29 -7.21
N LEU A 90 -0.49 -1.94 -8.10
CA LEU A 90 -0.92 -2.22 -9.46
C LEU A 90 -2.13 -3.16 -9.50
N THR A 91 -2.19 -4.14 -8.60
CA THR A 91 -3.37 -5.03 -8.47
C THR A 91 -4.61 -4.23 -8.06
N GLY A 92 -4.49 -3.33 -7.08
CA GLY A 92 -5.58 -2.44 -6.68
C GLY A 92 -6.04 -1.51 -7.82
N MET A 93 -5.09 -0.91 -8.54
CA MET A 93 -5.40 -0.06 -9.69
C MET A 93 -6.05 -0.87 -10.82
N ALA A 94 -5.54 -2.05 -11.13
CA ALA A 94 -6.11 -2.92 -12.16
C ALA A 94 -7.54 -3.37 -11.79
N ASP A 95 -7.82 -3.65 -10.53
CA ASP A 95 -9.17 -3.95 -10.05
C ASP A 95 -10.11 -2.74 -10.24
N ASP A 96 -9.61 -1.54 -9.97
CA ASP A 96 -10.36 -0.31 -10.14
C ASP A 96 -10.70 -0.01 -11.61
N PHE A 97 -9.81 -0.30 -12.56
CA PHE A 97 -10.01 0.00 -13.97
C PHE A 97 -10.64 -1.14 -14.77
N PHE A 98 -10.27 -2.39 -14.46
CA PHE A 98 -10.61 -3.55 -15.28
C PHE A 98 -11.53 -4.55 -14.59
N SER A 99 -11.86 -4.32 -13.30
CA SER A 99 -12.71 -5.22 -12.50
C SER A 99 -12.22 -6.67 -12.58
N ILE A 100 -10.97 -6.90 -12.14
CA ILE A 100 -10.34 -8.23 -12.17
C ILE A 100 -11.13 -9.24 -11.34
N LYS A 101 -11.09 -10.50 -11.76
CA LYS A 101 -11.76 -11.58 -11.02
C LYS A 101 -11.11 -11.77 -9.66
N TYR A 102 -11.92 -12.11 -8.65
CA TYR A 102 -11.45 -12.32 -7.28
C TYR A 102 -10.30 -13.33 -7.16
N ARG A 103 -10.28 -14.37 -8.02
CA ARG A 103 -9.20 -15.36 -8.06
C ARG A 103 -7.88 -14.76 -8.50
N GLU A 104 -7.88 -13.96 -9.55
CA GLU A 104 -6.69 -13.30 -10.09
C GLU A 104 -6.12 -12.32 -9.05
N LYS A 105 -6.99 -11.53 -8.41
CA LYS A 105 -6.61 -10.62 -7.32
C LYS A 105 -5.96 -11.38 -6.17
N PHE A 106 -6.56 -12.48 -5.74
CA PHE A 106 -6.02 -13.32 -4.67
C PHE A 106 -4.63 -13.88 -5.02
N PHE A 107 -4.42 -14.39 -6.23
CA PHE A 107 -3.11 -14.89 -6.65
C PHE A 107 -2.05 -13.80 -6.68
N LEU A 108 -2.38 -12.58 -7.14
CA LEU A 108 -1.46 -11.45 -7.14
C LEU A 108 -1.08 -11.02 -5.72
N GLN A 109 -2.03 -11.02 -4.79
CA GLN A 109 -1.77 -10.74 -3.37
C GLN A 109 -0.89 -11.81 -2.73
N VAL A 110 -1.16 -13.10 -2.99
CA VAL A 110 -0.30 -14.21 -2.53
C VAL A 110 1.11 -14.06 -3.08
N PHE A 111 1.26 -13.74 -4.37
CA PHE A 111 2.56 -13.52 -4.98
C PHE A 111 3.32 -12.37 -4.29
N ALA A 112 2.67 -11.23 -4.03
CA ALA A 112 3.28 -10.11 -3.32
C ALA A 112 3.71 -10.49 -1.90
N ALA A 113 2.88 -11.28 -1.18
CA ALA A 113 3.22 -11.80 0.14
C ALA A 113 4.46 -12.71 0.12
N ILE A 114 4.57 -13.60 -0.88
CA ILE A 114 5.75 -14.45 -1.06
C ILE A 114 7.01 -13.61 -1.32
N VAL A 115 6.90 -12.56 -2.14
CA VAL A 115 8.03 -11.65 -2.41
C VAL A 115 8.48 -10.96 -1.13
N LEU A 116 7.56 -10.49 -0.27
CA LEU A 116 7.89 -9.89 1.03
C LEU A 116 8.62 -10.88 1.95
N ILE A 117 8.13 -12.11 2.03
CA ILE A 117 8.75 -13.16 2.84
C ILE A 117 10.16 -13.48 2.35
N GLN A 118 10.39 -13.53 1.03
CA GLN A 118 11.73 -13.71 0.46
C GLN A 118 12.68 -12.55 0.80
N GLY A 119 12.15 -11.36 1.00
CA GLY A 119 12.88 -10.19 1.49
C GLY A 119 13.17 -10.22 3.00
N GLY A 120 12.73 -11.26 3.71
CA GLY A 120 12.90 -11.36 5.16
C GLY A 120 11.82 -10.63 5.98
N VAL A 121 10.77 -10.13 5.32
CA VAL A 121 9.64 -9.49 5.99
C VAL A 121 8.58 -10.54 6.30
N TYR A 122 8.62 -11.10 7.48
CA TYR A 122 7.66 -12.08 7.96
C TYR A 122 7.50 -12.01 9.49
N ILE A 123 6.42 -12.56 10.01
CA ILE A 123 6.13 -12.58 11.45
C ILE A 123 6.82 -13.79 12.06
N ASP A 124 7.90 -13.59 12.79
CA ASP A 124 8.71 -14.64 13.42
C ASP A 124 8.40 -14.83 14.91
N SER A 125 7.78 -13.85 15.54
CA SER A 125 7.48 -13.85 16.97
C SER A 125 6.16 -13.13 17.26
N PHE A 126 5.46 -13.58 18.30
CA PHE A 126 4.33 -12.84 18.87
C PHE A 126 4.73 -11.99 20.07
N HIS A 127 6.02 -11.89 20.42
CA HIS A 127 6.54 -11.09 21.51
C HIS A 127 5.82 -11.31 22.85
N GLY A 128 5.40 -12.55 23.12
CA GLY A 128 4.71 -12.92 24.35
C GLY A 128 3.20 -12.72 24.35
N VAL A 129 2.59 -12.31 23.25
CA VAL A 129 1.13 -12.30 23.11
C VAL A 129 0.62 -13.75 23.21
N PHE A 130 -0.36 -13.97 24.08
CA PHE A 130 -0.86 -15.32 24.45
C PHE A 130 0.21 -16.27 25.01
N GLY A 131 1.36 -15.74 25.53
CA GLY A 131 2.46 -16.55 26.05
C GLY A 131 3.33 -17.21 24.96
N VAL A 132 3.13 -16.86 23.69
CA VAL A 132 3.90 -17.39 22.56
C VAL A 132 5.00 -16.39 22.21
N TYR A 133 6.26 -16.84 22.26
CA TYR A 133 7.43 -16.04 21.87
C TYR A 133 7.91 -16.44 20.47
N ASP A 134 8.25 -17.70 20.29
CA ASP A 134 8.82 -18.20 19.04
C ASP A 134 7.78 -18.97 18.24
N ILE A 135 7.77 -18.72 16.92
CA ILE A 135 6.87 -19.38 15.99
C ILE A 135 7.70 -20.30 15.07
N PRO A 136 7.29 -21.56 14.85
CA PRO A 136 7.98 -22.44 13.90
C PRO A 136 7.96 -21.79 12.49
N VAL A 137 9.07 -21.90 11.75
CA VAL A 137 9.27 -21.21 10.45
C VAL A 137 8.11 -21.45 9.47
N TRP A 138 7.60 -22.67 9.39
CA TRP A 138 6.47 -23.00 8.50
C TRP A 138 5.17 -22.24 8.90
N ALA A 139 4.91 -22.13 10.21
CA ALA A 139 3.74 -21.40 10.72
C ALA A 139 3.93 -19.89 10.56
N SER A 140 5.14 -19.39 10.77
CA SER A 140 5.53 -18.01 10.53
C SER A 140 5.19 -17.56 9.10
N TYR A 141 5.57 -18.36 8.10
CA TYR A 141 5.27 -18.06 6.69
C TYR A 141 3.76 -18.11 6.38
N LEU A 142 3.04 -19.11 6.90
CA LEU A 142 1.60 -19.19 6.70
C LEU A 142 0.85 -18.01 7.33
N ILE A 143 1.21 -17.63 8.56
CA ILE A 143 0.63 -16.48 9.25
C ILE A 143 0.94 -15.19 8.51
N SER A 144 2.19 -15.02 8.04
CA SER A 144 2.59 -13.83 7.28
C SER A 144 1.81 -13.70 5.97
N VAL A 145 1.67 -14.79 5.20
CA VAL A 145 0.84 -14.79 3.97
C VAL A 145 -0.60 -14.41 4.31
N PHE A 146 -1.17 -15.00 5.35
CA PHE A 146 -2.55 -14.72 5.75
C PHE A 146 -2.73 -13.22 6.12
N VAL A 147 -1.83 -12.67 6.93
CA VAL A 147 -1.88 -11.26 7.37
C VAL A 147 -1.70 -10.29 6.19
N PHE A 148 -0.86 -10.63 5.21
CA PHE A 148 -0.64 -9.76 4.04
C PHE A 148 -1.79 -9.78 3.03
N ILE A 149 -2.66 -10.79 3.06
CA ILE A 149 -3.81 -10.91 2.14
C ILE A 149 -5.09 -10.30 2.74
N VAL A 150 -5.26 -10.36 4.06
CA VAL A 150 -6.46 -9.85 4.75
C VAL A 150 -6.40 -8.35 4.93
#